data_38c5ec6cc048bbe41ac97681de4299ee
#
_entry.id   38c5ec6cc048bbe41ac97681de4299ee
#
_cell.length_a   1.000
_cell.length_b   1.000
_cell.length_c   1.000
_cell.angle_alpha   90.00
_cell.angle_beta   90.00
_cell.angle_gamma   90.00
#
_symmetry.space_group_name_H-M   'P 1'
#
loop_
_entity.id
_entity.type
_entity.pdbx_description
1 polymer ?
#
loop_
_entity_poly.entity_id
_entity_poly.type
_entity_poly.pdbx_seq_one_letter_code
_entity_poly.pdbx_strand_id
1 'polypeptide(L)'
;MGRAIRSAADAAASEAAHAERTCASCGRRMPSSAGPEAKWCSASCRKHGIDDVDRALEQRIDELLAARARTSSICPSEVARSLDPDDWRGLMEPARRAARRMTARGEVEITQQGSVVDPSTAKGPIRIRRPR
;
A
#
# COMPACT_ATOMS: atom_id res chain seq x y z
N MET A 1 -21.06 -13.43 -26.53
CA MET A 1 -20.89 -14.32 -25.41
C MET A 1 -19.84 -13.85 -24.45
N GLY A 2 -18.57 -14.00 -24.76
CA GLY A 2 -17.52 -13.49 -23.89
C GLY A 2 -17.63 -12.00 -23.64
N ARG A 3 -18.28 -11.27 -24.52
CA ARG A 3 -18.43 -9.84 -24.38
C ARG A 3 -19.35 -9.43 -23.25
N ALA A 4 -20.46 -10.13 -23.05
CA ALA A 4 -21.38 -9.80 -21.97
C ALA A 4 -20.68 -9.98 -20.62
N ILE A 5 -19.95 -11.07 -20.48
CA ILE A 5 -19.19 -11.33 -19.27
C ILE A 5 -18.09 -10.30 -19.12
N ARG A 6 -17.42 -9.98 -20.21
CA ARG A 6 -16.36 -8.98 -20.20
C ARG A 6 -16.91 -7.60 -19.82
N SER A 7 -18.08 -7.23 -20.36
CA SER A 7 -18.67 -5.93 -20.02
C SER A 7 -18.98 -5.83 -18.55
N ALA A 8 -19.55 -6.88 -17.98
CA ALA A 8 -19.83 -6.89 -16.54
C ALA A 8 -18.53 -6.81 -15.74
N ALA A 9 -17.53 -7.57 -16.18
CA ALA A 9 -16.22 -7.55 -15.54
C ALA A 9 -15.55 -6.18 -15.70
N ASP A 10 -15.68 -5.56 -16.85
CA ASP A 10 -15.12 -4.24 -17.09
C ASP A 10 -15.80 -3.19 -16.23
N ALA A 11 -17.12 -3.26 -16.09
CA ALA A 11 -17.85 -2.35 -15.22
C ALA A 11 -17.44 -2.55 -13.77
N ALA A 12 -17.36 -3.78 -13.31
CA ALA A 12 -16.93 -4.09 -11.95
C ALA A 12 -15.48 -3.66 -11.74
N ALA A 13 -14.61 -3.91 -12.71
CA ALA A 13 -13.23 -3.50 -12.64
C ALA A 13 -13.10 -1.98 -12.62
N SER A 14 -13.93 -1.27 -13.38
CA SER A 14 -13.95 0.17 -13.38
C SER A 14 -14.39 0.73 -12.04
N GLU A 15 -15.41 0.15 -11.45
CA GLU A 15 -15.87 0.56 -10.13
C GLU A 15 -14.81 0.26 -9.08
N ALA A 16 -14.23 -0.92 -9.13
CA ALA A 16 -13.16 -1.31 -8.22
C ALA A 16 -11.96 -0.40 -8.38
N ALA A 17 -11.56 -0.11 -9.61
CA ALA A 17 -10.44 0.79 -9.89
C ALA A 17 -10.74 2.20 -9.38
N HIS A 18 -11.98 2.67 -9.54
CA HIS A 18 -12.38 3.98 -9.04
C HIS A 18 -12.38 4.00 -7.51
N ALA A 19 -12.93 2.96 -6.89
CA ALA A 19 -12.95 2.83 -5.44
C ALA A 19 -11.53 2.64 -4.88
N GLU A 20 -10.66 2.03 -5.68
CA GLU A 20 -9.29 1.73 -5.28
C GLU A 20 -8.29 2.79 -5.71
N ARG A 21 -8.75 3.87 -6.31
CA ARG A 21 -7.83 4.97 -6.62
C ARG A 21 -7.20 5.45 -5.33
N THR A 22 -5.89 5.47 -5.33
CA THR A 22 -5.11 5.79 -4.14
C THR A 22 -4.11 6.89 -4.44
N CYS A 23 -3.73 7.58 -3.38
CA CYS A 23 -2.69 8.60 -3.47
C CYS A 23 -1.36 7.94 -3.82
N ALA A 24 -0.67 8.48 -4.80
CA ALA A 24 0.59 7.92 -5.25
C ALA A 24 1.69 8.01 -4.18
N SER A 25 1.55 8.88 -3.21
CA SER A 25 2.53 9.05 -2.14
C SER A 25 2.17 8.27 -0.89
N CYS A 26 0.98 8.50 -0.31
CA CYS A 26 0.64 7.89 0.98
C CYS A 26 -0.12 6.56 0.85
N GLY A 27 -0.62 6.24 -0.32
CA GLY A 27 -1.31 4.97 -0.57
C GLY A 27 -2.74 4.88 -0.07
N ARG A 28 -3.26 5.95 0.56
CA ARG A 28 -4.65 5.96 1.01
C ARG A 28 -5.59 6.22 -0.16
N ARG A 29 -6.84 5.78 -0.02
CA ARG A 29 -7.85 6.05 -1.04
C ARG A 29 -7.99 7.54 -1.27
N MET A 30 -8.20 7.90 -2.53
CA MET A 30 -8.42 9.30 -2.90
C MET A 30 -9.74 9.77 -2.32
N PRO A 31 -9.81 11.03 -1.86
CA PRO A 31 -11.08 11.58 -1.42
C PRO A 31 -12.06 11.68 -2.59
N SER A 32 -13.36 11.57 -2.28
CA SER A 32 -14.39 11.62 -3.30
C SER A 32 -14.40 12.95 -4.05
N SER A 33 -13.88 14.02 -3.42
CA SER A 33 -13.77 15.34 -4.03
C SER A 33 -12.60 15.45 -5.02
N ALA A 34 -11.71 14.46 -5.08
CA ALA A 34 -10.57 14.52 -5.97
C ALA A 34 -11.01 14.38 -7.42
N GLY A 35 -10.40 15.15 -8.31
CA GLY A 35 -10.66 15.06 -9.73
C GLY A 35 -10.24 13.70 -10.29
N PRO A 36 -10.77 13.34 -11.47
CA PRO A 36 -10.52 12.01 -12.05
C PRO A 36 -9.06 11.76 -12.39
N GLU A 37 -8.28 12.80 -12.59
CA GLU A 37 -6.87 12.67 -12.93
C GLU A 37 -5.94 12.97 -11.76
N ALA A 38 -6.48 13.19 -10.57
CA ALA A 38 -5.67 13.49 -9.41
C ALA A 38 -4.83 12.28 -9.01
N LYS A 39 -3.54 12.51 -8.80
CA LYS A 39 -2.58 11.49 -8.35
C LYS A 39 -2.34 11.56 -6.85
N TRP A 40 -2.63 12.69 -6.24
CA TRP A 40 -2.27 12.99 -4.86
C TRP A 40 -3.53 13.34 -4.09
N CYS A 41 -3.60 12.87 -2.84
CA CYS A 41 -4.77 13.14 -2.00
C CYS A 41 -4.75 14.55 -1.40
N SER A 42 -3.60 15.22 -1.43
CA SER A 42 -3.43 16.53 -0.82
C SER A 42 -2.23 17.25 -1.43
N ALA A 43 -2.14 18.55 -1.18
CA ALA A 43 -0.98 19.33 -1.59
C ALA A 43 0.29 18.83 -0.90
N SER A 44 0.18 18.41 0.34
CA SER A 44 1.30 17.86 1.10
C SER A 44 1.86 16.60 0.44
N CYS A 45 0.99 15.68 0.04
CA CYS A 45 1.42 14.46 -0.67
C CYS A 45 2.00 14.78 -2.03
N ARG A 46 1.44 15.76 -2.72
CA ARG A 46 1.97 16.20 -4.02
C ARG A 46 3.39 16.75 -3.86
N LYS A 47 3.62 17.55 -2.83
CA LYS A 47 4.92 18.13 -2.56
C LYS A 47 5.93 17.05 -2.17
N HIS A 48 5.52 16.09 -1.35
CA HIS A 48 6.39 14.99 -0.93
C HIS A 48 6.73 14.06 -2.11
N GLY A 49 5.73 13.70 -2.90
CA GLY A 49 5.90 12.77 -4.01
C GLY A 49 6.32 11.39 -3.56
N ILE A 50 7.21 10.78 -4.31
CA ILE A 50 7.85 9.51 -3.99
C ILE A 50 9.35 9.74 -4.12
N ASP A 51 10.07 9.62 -3.02
CA ASP A 51 11.52 9.84 -3.02
C ASP A 51 12.28 8.51 -2.98
N ASP A 52 13.61 8.59 -2.88
CA ASP A 52 14.45 7.40 -2.88
C ASP A 52 14.23 6.54 -1.64
N VAL A 53 13.95 7.16 -0.50
CA VAL A 53 13.65 6.43 0.73
C VAL A 53 12.34 5.65 0.57
N ASP A 54 11.34 6.28 -0.04
CA ASP A 54 10.06 5.60 -0.32
C ASP A 54 10.28 4.35 -1.17
N ARG A 55 11.10 4.45 -2.21
CA ARG A 55 11.41 3.31 -3.08
C ARG A 55 12.22 2.24 -2.36
N ALA A 56 13.17 2.66 -1.55
CA ALA A 56 13.99 1.73 -0.76
C ALA A 56 13.14 0.94 0.23
N LEU A 57 12.14 1.57 0.83
CA LEU A 57 11.23 0.90 1.76
C LEU A 57 10.38 -0.14 1.04
N GLU A 58 9.86 0.17 -0.15
CA GLU A 58 9.11 -0.82 -0.93
C GLU A 58 9.98 -2.01 -1.31
N GLN A 59 11.20 -1.74 -1.75
CA GLN A 59 12.12 -2.81 -2.08
C GLN A 59 12.45 -3.66 -0.87
N ARG A 60 12.63 -3.05 0.29
CA ARG A 60 12.96 -3.78 1.52
C ARG A 60 11.80 -4.67 1.96
N ILE A 61 10.55 -4.20 1.79
CA ILE A 61 9.38 -5.04 2.04
C ILE A 61 9.43 -6.30 1.18
N ASP A 62 9.68 -6.14 -0.12
CA ASP A 62 9.80 -7.27 -1.03
C ASP A 62 10.92 -8.23 -0.60
N GLU A 63 12.07 -7.70 -0.25
CA GLU A 63 13.23 -8.52 0.14
C GLU A 63 12.94 -9.31 1.42
N LEU A 64 12.35 -8.67 2.42
CA LEU A 64 12.03 -9.34 3.67
C LEU A 64 10.98 -10.43 3.49
N LEU A 65 9.96 -10.16 2.68
CA LEU A 65 8.94 -11.18 2.40
C LEU A 65 9.52 -12.33 1.57
N ALA A 66 10.39 -12.03 0.62
CA ALA A 66 11.02 -13.06 -0.20
C ALA A 66 11.94 -13.99 0.62
N ALA A 67 12.52 -13.46 1.70
CA ALA A 67 13.42 -14.22 2.56
C ALA A 67 12.70 -15.13 3.56
N ARG A 68 11.38 -15.07 3.61
CA ARG A 68 10.57 -15.82 4.58
C ARG A 68 9.60 -16.76 3.89
N ALA A 69 9.00 -17.66 4.67
CA ALA A 69 7.95 -18.53 4.16
C ALA A 69 6.80 -17.69 3.61
N ARG A 70 6.17 -18.18 2.54
CA ARG A 70 5.11 -17.44 1.85
C ARG A 70 3.95 -17.04 2.78
N THR A 71 3.72 -17.82 3.83
CA THR A 71 2.65 -17.55 4.79
C THR A 71 3.05 -16.58 5.90
N SER A 72 4.31 -16.14 5.91
CA SER A 72 4.81 -15.25 6.94
C SER A 72 4.36 -13.83 6.69
N SER A 73 4.41 -13.03 7.75
CA SER A 73 4.17 -11.60 7.67
C SER A 73 5.30 -10.85 8.36
N ILE A 74 5.41 -9.58 8.04
CA ILE A 74 6.41 -8.69 8.66
C ILE A 74 5.68 -7.48 9.22
N CYS A 75 6.31 -6.79 10.17
CA CYS A 75 5.77 -5.53 10.66
C CYS A 75 6.55 -4.35 10.08
N PRO A 76 5.93 -3.16 10.03
CA PRO A 76 6.64 -1.98 9.51
C PRO A 76 7.93 -1.67 10.26
N SER A 77 8.02 -2.00 11.56
CA SER A 77 9.24 -1.77 12.32
C SER A 77 10.39 -2.63 11.84
N GLU A 78 10.12 -3.86 11.37
CA GLU A 78 11.17 -4.70 10.80
C GLU A 78 11.74 -4.05 9.53
N VAL A 79 10.86 -3.51 8.70
CA VAL A 79 11.27 -2.81 7.48
C VAL A 79 12.11 -1.59 7.82
N ALA A 80 11.61 -0.78 8.74
CA ALA A 80 12.28 0.46 9.15
C ALA A 80 13.66 0.16 9.76
N ARG A 81 13.74 -0.80 10.67
CA ARG A 81 15.00 -1.16 11.33
C ARG A 81 16.03 -1.74 10.35
N SER A 82 15.56 -2.48 9.36
CA SER A 82 16.48 -3.06 8.39
C SER A 82 17.09 -2.01 7.47
N LEU A 83 16.38 -0.89 7.28
CA LEU A 83 16.87 0.19 6.44
C LEU A 83 17.75 1.16 7.23
N ASP A 84 17.35 1.50 8.45
CA ASP A 84 18.11 2.41 9.31
C ASP A 84 18.01 1.96 10.77
N PRO A 85 18.92 1.11 11.23
CA PRO A 85 18.89 0.61 12.62
C PRO A 85 18.97 1.70 13.67
N ASP A 86 19.58 2.82 13.35
CA ASP A 86 19.79 3.90 14.34
C ASP A 86 18.61 4.85 14.43
N ASP A 87 17.91 5.10 13.32
CA ASP A 87 16.79 6.04 13.27
C ASP A 87 15.55 5.40 12.64
N TRP A 88 15.27 4.17 13.03
CA TRP A 88 14.14 3.42 12.43
C TRP A 88 12.78 4.04 12.80
N ARG A 89 12.69 4.73 13.95
CA ARG A 89 11.42 5.33 14.36
C ARG A 89 10.94 6.39 13.37
N GLY A 90 11.87 7.16 12.82
CA GLY A 90 11.55 8.13 11.80
C GLY A 90 11.08 7.52 10.49
N LEU A 91 11.33 6.22 10.28
CA LEU A 91 10.92 5.51 9.09
C LEU A 91 9.62 4.71 9.25
N MET A 92 9.00 4.74 10.45
CA MET A 92 7.78 3.96 10.69
C MET A 92 6.63 4.39 9.79
N GLU A 93 6.31 5.68 9.76
CA GLU A 93 5.24 6.17 8.91
C GLU A 93 5.60 6.03 7.42
N PRO A 94 6.81 6.38 6.98
CA PRO A 94 7.21 6.07 5.60
C PRO A 94 7.06 4.59 5.23
N ALA A 95 7.37 3.66 6.15
CA ALA A 95 7.20 2.24 5.89
C ALA A 95 5.72 1.86 5.73
N ARG A 96 4.85 2.46 6.54
CA ARG A 96 3.40 2.24 6.42
C ARG A 96 2.88 2.78 5.08
N ARG A 97 3.37 3.94 4.65
CA ARG A 97 3.02 4.52 3.35
C ARG A 97 3.44 3.58 2.22
N ALA A 98 4.64 3.03 2.31
CA ALA A 98 5.12 2.07 1.32
C ALA A 98 4.21 0.84 1.25
N ALA A 99 3.82 0.30 2.41
CA ALA A 99 2.93 -0.84 2.47
C ALA A 99 1.56 -0.52 1.84
N ARG A 100 1.03 0.69 2.09
CA ARG A 100 -0.24 1.10 1.48
C ARG A 100 -0.14 1.18 -0.04
N ARG A 101 0.97 1.76 -0.56
CA ARG A 101 1.16 1.83 -2.02
C ARG A 101 1.23 0.43 -2.63
N MET A 102 1.96 -0.47 -2.00
CA MET A 102 2.08 -1.84 -2.50
C MET A 102 0.76 -2.60 -2.41
N THR A 103 -0.04 -2.35 -1.38
CA THR A 103 -1.38 -2.92 -1.27
C THR A 103 -2.27 -2.44 -2.42
N ALA A 104 -2.18 -1.16 -2.76
CA ALA A 104 -2.95 -0.60 -3.87
C ALA A 104 -2.61 -1.26 -5.20
N ARG A 105 -1.37 -1.74 -5.36
CA ARG A 105 -0.94 -2.46 -6.56
C ARG A 105 -1.19 -3.97 -6.48
N GLY A 106 -1.75 -4.45 -5.37
CA GLY A 106 -2.01 -5.87 -5.20
C GLY A 106 -0.78 -6.71 -4.86
N GLU A 107 0.32 -6.09 -4.49
CA GLU A 107 1.58 -6.78 -4.22
C GLU A 107 1.67 -7.34 -2.81
N VAL A 108 0.96 -6.74 -1.87
CA VAL A 108 0.90 -7.19 -0.47
C VAL A 108 -0.50 -6.98 0.07
N GLU A 109 -0.76 -7.56 1.23
CA GLU A 109 -1.96 -7.34 2.03
C GLU A 109 -1.56 -6.82 3.39
N ILE A 110 -2.39 -5.94 3.96
CA ILE A 110 -2.19 -5.43 5.32
C ILE A 110 -3.20 -6.12 6.21
N THR A 111 -2.73 -6.65 7.34
CA THR A 111 -3.57 -7.37 8.28
C THR A 111 -3.45 -6.81 9.68
N GLN A 112 -4.48 -7.04 10.48
CA GLN A 112 -4.45 -6.82 11.92
C GLN A 112 -5.07 -8.04 12.57
N GLN A 113 -4.35 -8.61 13.53
CA GLN A 113 -4.79 -9.82 14.22
C GLN A 113 -5.18 -10.95 13.24
N GLY A 114 -4.42 -11.07 12.17
CA GLY A 114 -4.62 -12.14 11.19
C GLY A 114 -5.67 -11.88 10.13
N SER A 115 -6.43 -10.79 10.24
CA SER A 115 -7.47 -10.46 9.26
C SER A 115 -7.04 -9.31 8.36
N VAL A 116 -7.34 -9.43 7.06
CA VAL A 116 -7.08 -8.35 6.11
C VAL A 116 -7.94 -7.15 6.49
N VAL A 117 -7.32 -5.99 6.52
CA VAL A 117 -8.00 -4.74 6.87
C VAL A 117 -7.82 -3.71 5.76
N ASP A 118 -8.67 -2.69 5.79
CA ASP A 118 -8.58 -1.57 4.86
C ASP A 118 -7.35 -0.72 5.21
N PRO A 119 -6.34 -0.66 4.34
CA PRO A 119 -5.12 0.07 4.66
C PRO A 119 -5.34 1.57 4.77
N SER A 120 -6.41 2.11 4.16
CA SER A 120 -6.69 3.54 4.20
C SER A 120 -7.15 4.00 5.58
N THR A 121 -7.81 3.12 6.34
CA THR A 121 -8.44 3.49 7.61
C THR A 121 -7.87 2.73 8.80
N ALA A 122 -7.06 1.71 8.58
CA ALA A 122 -6.51 0.90 9.67
C ALA A 122 -5.67 1.75 10.62
N LYS A 123 -5.89 1.58 11.91
CA LYS A 123 -5.15 2.27 12.96
C LYS A 123 -4.48 1.23 13.85
N GLY A 124 -3.36 1.63 14.44
CA GLY A 124 -2.62 0.75 15.32
C GLY A 124 -1.67 -0.17 14.57
N PRO A 125 -1.11 -1.17 15.27
CA PRO A 125 -0.12 -2.05 14.65
C PRO A 125 -0.69 -2.86 13.51
N ILE A 126 0.06 -2.97 12.42
CA ILE A 126 -0.32 -3.73 11.24
C ILE A 126 0.77 -4.74 10.91
N ARG A 127 0.40 -5.75 10.11
CA ARG A 127 1.34 -6.70 9.53
C ARG A 127 1.20 -6.67 8.01
N ILE A 128 2.27 -6.98 7.33
CA ILE A 128 2.36 -6.96 5.86
C ILE A 128 2.67 -8.38 5.42
N ARG A 129 1.92 -8.89 4.44
CA ARG A 129 2.13 -10.24 3.94
C ARG A 129 1.85 -10.30 2.44
N ARG A 130 2.30 -11.38 1.79
CA ARG A 130 1.92 -11.63 0.40
C ARG A 130 0.44 -11.97 0.31
N PRO A 131 -0.22 -11.61 -0.78
CA PRO A 131 -1.63 -11.95 -0.99
C PRO A 131 -1.83 -13.46 -1.02
N ARG A 132 -2.97 -13.91 -0.52
CA ARG A 132 -3.33 -15.32 -0.45
C ARG A 132 -4.50 -15.66 -1.34
#